data_d12052b0662e5d5c6298af686c31b3c5
#
_entry.id   d12052b0662e5d5c6298af686c31b3c5
#
_cell.length_a   1.000
_cell.length_b   1.000
_cell.length_c   1.000
_cell.angle_alpha   90.00
_cell.angle_beta   90.00
_cell.angle_gamma   90.00
#
_symmetry.space_group_name_H-M   'P 1'
#
loop_
_entity.id
_entity.type
_entity.pdbx_description
1 polymer ?
#
loop_
_entity_poly.entity_id
_entity_poly.type
_entity_poly.pdbx_seq_one_letter_code
_entity_poly.pdbx_strand_id
1 'polypeptide(L)'
;RAYKVALSDDFSQPSRQLFGFLGKLLLGEHEQHTVKMFGYIEDMAARLSAIERAYGGRAVVFPYREGLVTTLKVLCEKGCPAVSDVFSEFNKNIYAEEDVRLDTRLLELLSVRNKTLCVAESLTGGMICSTIIDNPGASKYYDEGLITYSNSSKTDRLNVDPEVIKNYGAVSYQTAYEMAAGLIMKGNCDIAIATTGIAGPDGGSLSKPVGLTFIAVGTGEKIHVFRHVFKGDRQQVRLASSQAAMFYAIKRLKDFSLDYAEIRIN
;
A
#
# COMPACT_ATOMS: atom_id res chain seq x y z
N ARG A 1 9.80 25.42 26.99
CA ARG A 1 10.81 25.56 25.90
C ARG A 1 10.40 24.61 24.81
N ALA A 2 9.87 25.13 23.69
CA ALA A 2 9.53 24.36 22.53
C ALA A 2 10.83 23.93 21.82
N TYR A 3 11.08 22.65 21.71
CA TYR A 3 12.13 22.12 20.85
C TYR A 3 11.58 22.02 19.44
N LYS A 4 12.06 22.87 18.53
CA LYS A 4 11.83 22.74 17.10
C LYS A 4 12.75 21.63 16.57
N VAL A 5 12.23 20.44 16.37
CA VAL A 5 12.93 19.43 15.56
C VAL A 5 12.74 19.86 14.11
N ALA A 6 13.83 20.23 13.44
CA ALA A 6 13.80 20.51 12.00
C ALA A 6 13.43 19.23 11.27
N LEU A 7 12.25 19.19 10.69
CA LEU A 7 11.85 18.15 9.75
C LEU A 7 12.58 18.47 8.44
N SER A 8 13.61 17.71 8.11
CA SER A 8 14.15 17.69 6.74
C SER A 8 13.13 16.98 5.85
N ASP A 9 13.03 17.36 4.59
CA ASP A 9 12.18 16.69 3.59
C ASP A 9 12.59 15.23 3.35
N ASP A 10 13.72 14.82 3.89
CA ASP A 10 14.20 13.45 3.97
C ASP A 10 13.79 12.86 5.34
N PHE A 11 12.64 12.21 5.37
CA PHE A 11 12.11 11.49 6.53
C PHE A 11 12.84 10.17 6.81
N SER A 12 14.14 10.08 6.50
CA SER A 12 14.97 8.94 6.81
C SER A 12 15.30 8.91 8.30
N GLN A 13 14.62 8.03 9.03
CA GLN A 13 14.86 7.60 10.40
C GLN A 13 15.14 8.69 11.46
N PRO A 14 14.14 9.19 12.18
CA PRO A 14 14.35 9.54 13.56
C PRO A 14 14.58 8.23 14.34
N SER A 15 15.72 8.10 14.98
CA SER A 15 16.08 6.87 15.69
C SER A 15 14.97 6.48 16.68
N ARG A 16 14.65 5.18 16.81
CA ARG A 16 13.75 4.63 17.86
C ARG A 16 14.15 5.15 19.26
N GLN A 17 15.42 5.51 19.45
CA GLN A 17 15.96 6.09 20.67
C GLN A 17 15.43 7.51 20.95
N LEU A 18 15.23 8.34 19.90
CA LEU A 18 14.67 9.70 20.08
C LEU A 18 13.21 9.65 20.55
N PHE A 19 12.41 8.72 19.99
CA PHE A 19 11.03 8.50 20.43
C PHE A 19 10.96 7.96 21.86
N GLY A 20 11.83 7.02 22.23
CA GLY A 20 11.94 6.54 23.61
C GLY A 20 12.39 7.63 24.59
N PHE A 21 13.22 8.58 24.16
CA PHE A 21 13.69 9.69 24.95
C PHE A 21 12.59 10.76 25.12
N LEU A 22 11.90 11.15 24.04
CA LEU A 22 10.80 12.10 24.07
C LEU A 22 9.60 11.54 24.87
N GLY A 23 9.29 10.26 24.72
CA GLY A 23 8.26 9.60 25.51
C GLY A 23 8.56 9.59 27.01
N LYS A 24 9.84 9.52 27.42
CA LYS A 24 10.27 9.64 28.81
C LYS A 24 10.25 11.08 29.33
N LEU A 25 10.47 12.07 28.47
CA LEU A 25 10.48 13.49 28.84
C LEU A 25 9.06 14.04 29.05
N LEU A 26 8.07 13.41 28.42
CA LEU A 26 6.65 13.76 28.51
C LEU A 26 5.92 12.93 29.55
N LEU A 27 6.63 12.38 30.55
CA LEU A 27 6.08 11.59 31.66
C LEU A 27 5.06 12.39 32.47
N GLY A 28 3.88 12.43 31.96
CA GLY A 28 2.65 12.86 32.54
C GLY A 28 1.54 11.96 32.01
N GLU A 29 0.33 12.39 32.01
CA GLU A 29 -0.83 11.66 31.48
C GLU A 29 -0.89 11.75 29.94
N HIS A 30 0.12 11.20 29.23
CA HIS A 30 0.18 11.21 27.78
C HIS A 30 -0.10 9.82 27.21
N GLU A 31 -0.74 9.82 26.05
CA GLU A 31 -1.01 8.63 25.24
C GLU A 31 -0.19 8.68 23.96
N GLN A 32 0.29 7.49 23.53
CA GLN A 32 0.97 7.34 22.25
C GLN A 32 0.12 6.47 21.33
N HIS A 33 -0.18 7.00 20.16
CA HIS A 33 -0.88 6.28 19.11
C HIS A 33 0.00 6.12 17.88
N THR A 34 -0.26 5.06 17.13
CA THR A 34 0.41 4.78 15.85
C THR A 34 -0.62 4.72 14.76
N VAL A 35 -0.41 5.46 13.69
CA VAL A 35 -1.27 5.44 12.51
C VAL A 35 -0.42 5.09 11.30
N LYS A 36 -0.81 4.06 10.57
CA LYS A 36 -0.14 3.61 9.35
C LYS A 36 -0.95 4.04 8.13
N MET A 37 -0.29 4.75 7.23
CA MET A 37 -0.88 5.30 6.03
C MET A 37 -0.14 4.83 4.78
N PHE A 38 -0.81 4.86 3.65
CA PHE A 38 -0.26 4.51 2.36
C PHE A 38 -0.47 5.63 1.32
N GLY A 39 0.50 5.78 0.43
CA GLY A 39 0.47 6.70 -0.69
C GLY A 39 1.21 8.01 -0.45
N TYR A 40 1.27 8.82 -1.52
CA TYR A 40 1.77 10.18 -1.43
C TYR A 40 0.65 11.12 -0.95
N ILE A 41 0.93 11.88 0.09
CA ILE A 41 -0.02 12.83 0.67
C ILE A 41 0.55 14.22 0.45
N GLU A 42 -0.14 14.99 -0.41
CA GLU A 42 0.22 16.37 -0.71
C GLU A 42 0.08 17.23 0.56
N ASP A 43 1.03 18.12 0.77
CA ASP A 43 1.07 19.04 1.91
C ASP A 43 0.95 18.39 3.30
N MET A 44 1.33 17.11 3.41
CA MET A 44 1.21 16.37 4.67
C MET A 44 1.83 17.12 5.85
N ALA A 45 3.01 17.69 5.69
CA ALA A 45 3.68 18.43 6.76
C ALA A 45 2.86 19.65 7.21
N ALA A 46 2.28 20.40 6.27
CA ALA A 46 1.43 21.56 6.58
C ALA A 46 0.13 21.14 7.29
N ARG A 47 -0.49 20.03 6.83
CA ARG A 47 -1.71 19.46 7.41
C ARG A 47 -1.47 18.93 8.82
N LEU A 48 -0.38 18.21 9.06
CA LEU A 48 0.01 17.76 10.40
C LEU A 48 0.31 18.94 11.32
N SER A 49 1.04 19.95 10.85
CA SER A 49 1.31 21.16 11.63
C SER A 49 0.03 21.96 11.95
N ALA A 50 -1.00 21.89 11.12
CA ALA A 50 -2.30 22.50 11.43
C ALA A 50 -2.99 21.79 12.59
N ILE A 51 -2.96 20.45 12.61
CA ILE A 51 -3.47 19.65 13.74
C ILE A 51 -2.71 19.99 15.02
N GLU A 52 -1.37 19.99 15.00
CA GLU A 52 -0.56 20.31 16.18
C GLU A 52 -0.88 21.72 16.74
N ARG A 53 -1.00 22.72 15.87
CA ARG A 53 -1.35 24.10 16.27
C ARG A 53 -2.72 24.20 16.93
N ALA A 54 -3.70 23.41 16.45
CA ALA A 54 -5.04 23.40 17.03
C ALA A 54 -5.05 22.97 18.49
N TYR A 55 -4.06 22.19 18.90
CA TYR A 55 -3.96 21.68 20.28
C TYR A 55 -2.93 22.41 21.15
N GLY A 56 -2.28 23.46 20.64
CA GLY A 56 -1.43 24.36 21.45
C GLY A 56 -0.27 23.66 22.17
N GLY A 57 0.31 22.62 21.58
CA GLY A 57 1.40 21.83 22.17
C GLY A 57 0.96 20.63 23.00
N ARG A 58 -0.35 20.37 23.15
CA ARG A 58 -0.89 19.17 23.82
C ARG A 58 -0.84 17.92 22.94
N ALA A 59 -0.51 18.06 21.67
CA ALA A 59 -0.30 16.98 20.73
C ALA A 59 0.90 17.27 19.81
N VAL A 60 1.68 16.24 19.52
CA VAL A 60 2.80 16.28 18.55
C VAL A 60 2.69 15.06 17.65
N VAL A 61 2.91 15.24 16.35
CA VAL A 61 2.82 14.18 15.36
C VAL A 61 4.16 14.02 14.65
N PHE A 62 4.71 12.81 14.70
CA PHE A 62 5.97 12.47 14.09
C PHE A 62 5.74 11.55 12.87
N PRO A 63 5.89 12.06 11.63
CA PRO A 63 5.84 11.24 10.44
C PRO A 63 7.18 10.53 10.21
N TYR A 64 7.09 9.25 9.84
CA TYR A 64 8.20 8.44 9.34
C TYR A 64 7.77 7.74 8.07
N ARG A 65 8.60 7.77 7.02
CA ARG A 65 8.23 7.22 5.71
C ARG A 65 9.20 6.15 5.24
N GLU A 66 8.65 5.04 4.71
CA GLU A 66 9.38 3.97 4.05
C GLU A 66 8.68 3.60 2.73
N GLY A 67 9.26 4.02 1.62
CA GLY A 67 8.60 3.89 0.32
C GLY A 67 7.31 4.70 0.27
N LEU A 68 6.18 4.03 0.04
CA LEU A 68 4.84 4.63 0.05
C LEU A 68 4.12 4.48 1.40
N VAL A 69 4.72 3.82 2.37
CA VAL A 69 4.16 3.68 3.72
C VAL A 69 4.63 4.82 4.60
N THR A 70 3.70 5.52 5.21
CA THR A 70 3.97 6.53 6.24
C THR A 70 3.44 6.05 7.57
N THR A 71 4.30 6.07 8.59
CA THR A 71 3.92 5.85 9.98
C THR A 71 3.84 7.19 10.69
N LEU A 72 2.69 7.51 11.27
CA LEU A 72 2.55 8.64 12.19
C LEU A 72 2.62 8.11 13.63
N LYS A 73 3.50 8.68 14.43
CA LYS A 73 3.46 8.54 15.89
C LYS A 73 2.82 9.81 16.44
N VAL A 74 1.63 9.66 17.00
CA VAL A 74 0.89 10.76 17.63
C VAL A 74 1.09 10.64 19.13
N LEU A 75 1.70 11.66 19.72
CA LEU A 75 1.89 11.77 21.14
C LEU A 75 0.99 12.90 21.63
N CYS A 76 0.06 12.63 22.51
CA CYS A 76 -0.90 13.64 22.99
C CYS A 76 -1.26 13.44 24.47
N GLU A 77 -1.75 14.51 25.10
CA GLU A 77 -2.35 14.41 26.42
C GLU A 77 -3.54 13.44 26.40
N LYS A 78 -3.75 12.73 27.49
CA LYS A 78 -4.85 11.79 27.64
C LYS A 78 -6.20 12.44 27.37
N GLY A 79 -6.97 11.82 26.46
CA GLY A 79 -8.27 12.35 26.03
C GLY A 79 -8.20 13.53 25.05
N CYS A 80 -7.01 13.86 24.53
CA CYS A 80 -6.88 14.84 23.46
C CYS A 80 -7.41 14.28 22.13
N PRO A 81 -8.31 14.98 21.41
CA PRO A 81 -8.91 14.45 20.18
C PRO A 81 -7.98 14.53 18.95
N ALA A 82 -6.70 14.90 19.10
CA ALA A 82 -5.75 15.02 17.98
C ALA A 82 -5.65 13.74 17.12
N VAL A 83 -5.78 12.56 17.73
CA VAL A 83 -5.80 11.29 17.02
C VAL A 83 -7.02 11.19 16.12
N SER A 84 -8.20 11.60 16.61
CA SER A 84 -9.43 11.63 15.82
C SER A 84 -9.32 12.58 14.63
N ASP A 85 -8.66 13.73 14.80
CA ASP A 85 -8.43 14.67 13.70
C ASP A 85 -7.47 14.12 12.66
N VAL A 86 -6.41 13.39 13.08
CA VAL A 86 -5.52 12.65 12.15
C VAL A 86 -6.34 11.62 11.37
N PHE A 87 -7.23 10.86 12.02
CA PHE A 87 -8.09 9.90 11.35
C PHE A 87 -9.04 10.58 10.35
N SER A 88 -9.68 11.66 10.74
CA SER A 88 -10.60 12.40 9.87
C SER A 88 -9.87 12.96 8.65
N GLU A 89 -8.68 13.53 8.86
CA GLU A 89 -7.90 14.19 7.82
C GLU A 89 -7.31 13.22 6.80
N PHE A 90 -6.90 12.01 7.23
CA PHE A 90 -6.16 11.05 6.40
C PHE A 90 -6.87 9.71 6.21
N ASN A 91 -8.17 9.60 6.48
CA ASN A 91 -8.94 8.36 6.50
C ASN A 91 -8.76 7.49 5.23
N LYS A 92 -8.69 8.12 4.05
CA LYS A 92 -8.53 7.43 2.76
C LYS A 92 -7.19 6.71 2.65
N ASN A 93 -6.16 7.22 3.31
CA ASN A 93 -4.80 6.70 3.28
C ASN A 93 -4.52 5.70 4.41
N ILE A 94 -5.28 5.76 5.50
CA ILE A 94 -5.04 4.92 6.69
C ILE A 94 -5.42 3.47 6.40
N TYR A 95 -4.50 2.55 6.73
CA TYR A 95 -4.75 1.12 6.67
C TYR A 95 -4.70 0.43 8.03
N ALA A 96 -4.02 1.01 9.03
CA ALA A 96 -3.98 0.49 10.39
C ALA A 96 -3.81 1.61 11.44
N GLU A 97 -4.26 1.31 12.66
CA GLU A 97 -4.20 2.16 13.85
C GLU A 97 -3.13 1.69 14.84
N GLU A 98 -2.28 0.79 14.40
CA GLU A 98 -1.21 0.14 15.15
C GLU A 98 0.03 -0.05 14.29
N ASP A 99 1.17 -0.38 14.91
CA ASP A 99 2.44 -0.55 14.19
C ASP A 99 2.50 -1.92 13.51
N VAL A 100 1.75 -2.06 12.43
CA VAL A 100 1.63 -3.28 11.65
C VAL A 100 2.05 -3.05 10.20
N ARG A 101 2.66 -4.05 9.58
CA ARG A 101 3.04 -4.04 8.15
C ARG A 101 1.82 -4.23 7.26
N LEU A 102 1.90 -3.82 5.98
CA LEU A 102 0.82 -4.01 4.99
C LEU A 102 0.45 -5.49 4.80
N ASP A 103 1.43 -6.35 4.67
CA ASP A 103 1.26 -7.78 4.49
C ASP A 103 0.60 -8.45 5.71
N THR A 104 1.05 -8.10 6.90
CA THR A 104 0.47 -8.59 8.16
C THR A 104 -0.99 -8.14 8.27
N ARG A 105 -1.26 -6.85 8.01
CA ARG A 105 -2.63 -6.31 8.02
C ARG A 105 -3.53 -6.96 6.99
N LEU A 106 -3.00 -7.25 5.80
CA LEU A 106 -3.73 -7.97 4.76
C LEU A 106 -4.14 -9.37 5.25
N LEU A 107 -3.21 -10.14 5.82
CA LEU A 107 -3.49 -11.48 6.35
C LEU A 107 -4.47 -11.47 7.53
N GLU A 108 -4.37 -10.50 8.43
CA GLU A 108 -5.35 -10.33 9.53
C GLU A 108 -6.77 -10.13 8.97
N LEU A 109 -6.92 -9.27 7.96
CA LEU A 109 -8.22 -9.03 7.35
C LEU A 109 -8.75 -10.24 6.58
N LEU A 110 -7.89 -10.96 5.88
CA LEU A 110 -8.26 -12.24 5.24
C LEU A 110 -8.75 -13.24 6.29
N SER A 111 -8.04 -13.33 7.42
CA SER A 111 -8.43 -14.19 8.54
C SER A 111 -9.78 -13.81 9.13
N VAL A 112 -9.98 -12.54 9.47
CA VAL A 112 -11.24 -12.05 10.04
C VAL A 112 -12.43 -12.26 9.09
N ARG A 113 -12.20 -12.12 7.78
CA ARG A 113 -13.22 -12.29 6.75
C ARG A 113 -13.37 -13.74 6.26
N ASN A 114 -12.50 -14.64 6.73
CA ASN A 114 -12.39 -16.02 6.26
C ASN A 114 -12.30 -16.09 4.73
N LYS A 115 -11.35 -15.32 4.16
CA LYS A 115 -11.13 -15.18 2.72
C LYS A 115 -9.74 -15.66 2.33
N THR A 116 -9.63 -16.21 1.13
CA THR A 116 -8.38 -16.66 0.52
C THR A 116 -7.89 -15.70 -0.56
N LEU A 117 -6.58 -15.62 -0.75
CA LEU A 117 -5.89 -14.74 -1.69
C LEU A 117 -5.04 -15.52 -2.66
N CYS A 118 -5.13 -15.17 -3.95
CA CYS A 118 -4.15 -15.54 -4.98
C CYS A 118 -3.50 -14.30 -5.58
N VAL A 119 -2.26 -14.45 -6.06
CA VAL A 119 -1.47 -13.34 -6.62
C VAL A 119 -0.86 -13.73 -7.97
N ALA A 120 -1.01 -12.86 -8.97
CA ALA A 120 -0.31 -12.98 -10.26
C ALA A 120 0.66 -11.80 -10.44
N GLU A 121 1.94 -12.11 -10.52
CA GLU A 121 3.00 -11.10 -10.60
C GLU A 121 3.70 -11.10 -11.96
N SER A 122 3.89 -9.90 -12.53
CA SER A 122 4.77 -9.70 -13.67
C SER A 122 5.98 -8.87 -13.24
N LEU A 123 5.90 -7.52 -13.24
CA LEU A 123 7.05 -6.67 -12.89
C LEU A 123 7.51 -6.84 -11.44
N THR A 124 6.65 -7.20 -10.53
CA THR A 124 6.98 -7.38 -9.10
C THR A 124 7.76 -8.66 -8.83
N GLY A 125 7.61 -9.69 -9.71
CA GLY A 125 8.52 -10.83 -9.80
C GLY A 125 8.63 -11.66 -8.52
N GLY A 126 7.53 -11.91 -7.84
CA GLY A 126 7.45 -12.69 -6.60
C GLY A 126 7.58 -11.86 -5.33
N MET A 127 7.71 -10.53 -5.41
CA MET A 127 7.90 -9.69 -4.24
C MET A 127 6.66 -9.65 -3.34
N ILE A 128 5.45 -9.64 -3.91
CA ILE A 128 4.20 -9.69 -3.14
C ILE A 128 4.10 -11.05 -2.44
N CYS A 129 4.29 -12.13 -3.19
CA CYS A 129 4.24 -13.50 -2.66
C CYS A 129 5.25 -13.68 -1.52
N SER A 130 6.51 -13.30 -1.74
CA SER A 130 7.57 -13.39 -0.72
C SER A 130 7.21 -12.61 0.54
N THR A 131 6.73 -11.37 0.39
CA THR A 131 6.36 -10.54 1.54
C THR A 131 5.20 -11.13 2.34
N ILE A 132 4.21 -11.74 1.67
CA ILE A 132 3.07 -12.39 2.35
C ILE A 132 3.54 -13.62 3.15
N ILE A 133 4.37 -14.47 2.55
CA ILE A 133 4.80 -15.73 3.20
C ILE A 133 5.81 -15.52 4.32
N ASP A 134 6.41 -14.32 4.45
CA ASP A 134 7.20 -13.95 5.63
C ASP A 134 6.39 -13.96 6.93
N ASN A 135 5.05 -13.99 6.84
CA ASN A 135 4.17 -14.03 8.01
C ASN A 135 3.83 -15.46 8.38
N PRO A 136 4.09 -15.88 9.64
CA PRO A 136 3.66 -17.19 10.13
C PRO A 136 2.15 -17.40 9.98
N GLY A 137 1.75 -18.56 9.45
CA GLY A 137 0.35 -18.91 9.23
C GLY A 137 -0.27 -18.39 7.95
N ALA A 138 0.50 -17.74 7.06
CA ALA A 138 0.04 -17.25 5.77
C ALA A 138 -0.65 -18.35 4.92
N SER A 139 -0.18 -19.59 5.00
CA SER A 139 -0.73 -20.73 4.23
C SER A 139 -2.21 -21.03 4.48
N LYS A 140 -2.82 -20.47 5.52
CA LYS A 140 -4.26 -20.61 5.76
C LYS A 140 -5.12 -19.72 4.87
N TYR A 141 -4.54 -18.63 4.36
CA TYR A 141 -5.26 -17.56 3.66
C TYR A 141 -4.64 -17.19 2.31
N TYR A 142 -3.42 -17.63 2.06
CA TYR A 142 -2.72 -17.43 0.79
C TYR A 142 -2.56 -18.78 0.09
N ASP A 143 -3.26 -18.96 -1.03
CA ASP A 143 -3.35 -20.24 -1.74
C ASP A 143 -2.28 -20.37 -2.82
N GLU A 144 -2.23 -19.43 -3.77
CA GLU A 144 -1.34 -19.54 -4.94
C GLU A 144 -0.71 -18.20 -5.31
N GLY A 145 0.56 -18.25 -5.71
CA GLY A 145 1.26 -17.13 -6.34
C GLY A 145 1.89 -17.54 -7.67
N LEU A 146 1.50 -16.87 -8.76
CA LEU A 146 2.01 -17.12 -10.10
C LEU A 146 2.89 -15.97 -10.58
N ILE A 147 4.13 -16.26 -10.96
CA ILE A 147 5.01 -15.30 -11.63
C ILE A 147 4.83 -15.48 -13.14
N THR A 148 3.94 -14.68 -13.73
CA THR A 148 3.63 -14.71 -15.17
C THR A 148 4.39 -13.61 -15.90
N TYR A 149 5.71 -13.78 -16.03
CA TYR A 149 6.60 -12.73 -16.52
C TYR A 149 6.54 -12.55 -18.05
N SER A 150 6.52 -13.66 -18.81
CA SER A 150 6.39 -13.62 -20.26
C SER A 150 4.93 -13.48 -20.72
N ASN A 151 4.72 -13.12 -21.99
CA ASN A 151 3.38 -13.09 -22.58
C ASN A 151 2.77 -14.52 -22.61
N SER A 152 3.55 -15.52 -23.01
CA SER A 152 3.10 -16.91 -23.02
C SER A 152 2.68 -17.38 -21.63
N SER A 153 3.44 -17.05 -20.56
CA SER A 153 3.03 -17.43 -19.21
C SER A 153 1.73 -16.78 -18.74
N LYS A 154 1.39 -15.58 -19.25
CA LYS A 154 0.08 -14.96 -18.99
C LYS A 154 -1.06 -15.71 -19.66
N THR A 155 -0.86 -16.10 -20.93
CA THR A 155 -1.86 -16.88 -21.67
C THR A 155 -2.01 -18.28 -21.11
N ASP A 156 -0.89 -19.00 -20.91
CA ASP A 156 -0.91 -20.42 -20.53
C ASP A 156 -1.36 -20.66 -19.11
N ARG A 157 -1.06 -19.72 -18.19
CA ARG A 157 -1.30 -19.88 -16.75
C ARG A 157 -2.58 -19.18 -16.28
N LEU A 158 -2.95 -18.06 -16.90
CA LEU A 158 -4.05 -17.22 -16.46
C LEU A 158 -5.15 -17.07 -17.51
N ASN A 159 -5.03 -17.76 -18.67
CA ASN A 159 -5.95 -17.67 -19.80
C ASN A 159 -6.16 -16.23 -20.31
N VAL A 160 -5.13 -15.37 -20.18
CA VAL A 160 -5.17 -14.03 -20.79
C VAL A 160 -5.27 -14.19 -22.30
N ASP A 161 -6.26 -13.54 -22.93
CA ASP A 161 -6.46 -13.63 -24.37
C ASP A 161 -5.23 -13.08 -25.13
N PRO A 162 -4.60 -13.87 -26.01
CA PRO A 162 -3.51 -13.41 -26.87
C PRO A 162 -3.84 -12.14 -27.66
N GLU A 163 -5.10 -11.98 -28.10
CA GLU A 163 -5.54 -10.78 -28.82
C GLU A 163 -5.59 -9.56 -27.92
N VAL A 164 -5.86 -9.69 -26.61
CA VAL A 164 -5.74 -8.60 -25.65
C VAL A 164 -4.29 -8.15 -25.53
N ILE A 165 -3.35 -9.09 -25.41
CA ILE A 165 -1.92 -8.75 -25.34
C ILE A 165 -1.44 -8.11 -26.64
N LYS A 166 -1.89 -8.59 -27.79
CA LYS A 166 -1.53 -8.06 -29.10
C LYS A 166 -2.06 -6.64 -29.32
N ASN A 167 -3.30 -6.38 -28.95
CA ASN A 167 -3.98 -5.12 -29.22
C ASN A 167 -3.64 -4.02 -28.19
N TYR A 168 -3.48 -4.38 -26.91
CA TYR A 168 -3.26 -3.43 -25.80
C TYR A 168 -1.87 -3.53 -25.18
N GLY A 169 -1.15 -4.64 -25.45
CA GLY A 169 0.14 -4.94 -24.86
C GLY A 169 0.06 -5.58 -23.47
N ALA A 170 1.15 -6.25 -23.09
CA ALA A 170 1.27 -6.90 -21.79
C ALA A 170 1.12 -5.91 -20.61
N VAL A 171 1.49 -4.64 -20.80
CA VAL A 171 1.35 -3.57 -19.83
C VAL A 171 0.14 -2.72 -20.21
N SER A 172 -1.02 -3.12 -19.73
CA SER A 172 -2.31 -2.46 -20.02
C SER A 172 -3.34 -2.76 -18.93
N TYR A 173 -4.38 -1.93 -18.90
CA TYR A 173 -5.56 -2.15 -18.06
C TYR A 173 -6.18 -3.53 -18.32
N GLN A 174 -6.39 -3.87 -19.60
CA GLN A 174 -7.04 -5.08 -20.04
C GLN A 174 -6.25 -6.33 -19.61
N THR A 175 -4.94 -6.31 -19.82
CA THR A 175 -4.08 -7.43 -19.41
C THR A 175 -4.07 -7.61 -17.88
N ALA A 176 -3.99 -6.54 -17.10
CA ALA A 176 -4.06 -6.64 -15.64
C ALA A 176 -5.41 -7.20 -15.17
N TYR A 177 -6.50 -6.74 -15.78
CA TYR A 177 -7.85 -7.25 -15.51
C TYR A 177 -7.95 -8.76 -15.77
N GLU A 178 -7.53 -9.22 -16.94
CA GLU A 178 -7.61 -10.63 -17.30
C GLU A 178 -6.68 -11.51 -16.45
N MET A 179 -5.51 -11.01 -16.07
CA MET A 179 -4.65 -11.73 -15.13
C MET A 179 -5.35 -12.00 -13.80
N ALA A 180 -6.07 -11.01 -13.25
CA ALA A 180 -6.84 -11.19 -12.02
C ALA A 180 -8.07 -12.07 -12.23
N ALA A 181 -8.78 -11.88 -13.34
CA ALA A 181 -9.93 -12.72 -13.70
C ALA A 181 -9.53 -14.19 -13.85
N GLY A 182 -8.37 -14.46 -14.48
CA GLY A 182 -7.84 -15.81 -14.63
C GLY A 182 -7.56 -16.52 -13.30
N LEU A 183 -7.07 -15.78 -12.28
CA LEU A 183 -6.92 -16.34 -10.92
C LEU A 183 -8.28 -16.70 -10.31
N ILE A 184 -9.26 -15.81 -10.41
CA ILE A 184 -10.60 -15.99 -9.85
C ILE A 184 -11.32 -17.17 -10.54
N MET A 185 -11.20 -17.27 -11.86
CA MET A 185 -11.83 -18.35 -12.64
C MET A 185 -11.29 -19.74 -12.29
N LYS A 186 -10.07 -19.85 -11.81
CA LYS A 186 -9.53 -21.12 -11.28
C LYS A 186 -10.26 -21.57 -10.01
N GLY A 187 -10.98 -20.68 -9.32
CA GLY A 187 -11.83 -21.01 -8.19
C GLY A 187 -11.12 -21.23 -6.84
N ASN A 188 -9.82 -20.96 -6.77
CA ASN A 188 -9.03 -21.25 -5.57
C ASN A 188 -8.91 -20.08 -4.60
N CYS A 189 -9.41 -18.88 -4.96
CA CYS A 189 -9.34 -17.72 -4.09
C CYS A 189 -10.59 -16.84 -4.15
N ASP A 190 -10.86 -16.18 -3.04
CA ASP A 190 -11.92 -15.17 -2.92
C ASP A 190 -11.47 -13.81 -3.45
N ILE A 191 -10.18 -13.51 -3.32
CA ILE A 191 -9.58 -12.25 -3.75
C ILE A 191 -8.36 -12.55 -4.61
N ALA A 192 -8.25 -11.85 -5.73
CA ALA A 192 -7.11 -11.88 -6.61
C ALA A 192 -6.38 -10.53 -6.62
N ILE A 193 -5.06 -10.58 -6.63
CA ILE A 193 -4.17 -9.47 -6.96
C ILE A 193 -3.43 -9.79 -8.25
N ALA A 194 -3.38 -8.86 -9.21
CA ALA A 194 -2.51 -8.99 -10.37
C ALA A 194 -1.73 -7.71 -10.64
N THR A 195 -0.47 -7.85 -11.05
CA THR A 195 0.41 -6.70 -11.36
C THR A 195 1.07 -6.88 -12.72
N THR A 196 1.03 -5.84 -13.56
CA THR A 196 1.82 -5.74 -14.78
C THR A 196 2.34 -4.32 -14.96
N GLY A 197 3.56 -4.16 -15.51
CA GLY A 197 4.16 -2.83 -15.61
C GLY A 197 5.58 -2.83 -16.15
N ILE A 198 6.16 -1.63 -16.24
CA ILE A 198 7.52 -1.35 -16.72
C ILE A 198 8.35 -0.83 -15.55
N ALA A 199 9.17 -1.70 -14.97
CA ALA A 199 9.99 -1.35 -13.82
C ALA A 199 11.24 -0.52 -14.17
N GLY A 200 11.63 -0.50 -15.47
CA GLY A 200 12.83 0.18 -15.92
C GLY A 200 14.14 -0.62 -15.72
N PRO A 201 15.32 -0.03 -16.05
CA PRO A 201 15.45 1.31 -16.64
C PRO A 201 14.96 1.38 -18.10
N ASP A 202 14.94 0.25 -18.82
CA ASP A 202 14.52 0.15 -20.22
C ASP A 202 13.04 -0.24 -20.36
N GLY A 203 12.55 -0.28 -21.61
CA GLY A 203 11.20 -0.73 -21.98
C GLY A 203 10.12 0.34 -21.90
N GLY A 204 10.49 1.58 -21.55
CA GLY A 204 9.58 2.72 -21.56
C GLY A 204 9.38 3.33 -22.95
N SER A 205 8.24 3.98 -23.15
CA SER A 205 7.91 4.82 -24.32
C SER A 205 7.15 6.07 -23.88
N LEU A 206 6.91 7.03 -24.78
CA LEU A 206 6.11 8.22 -24.47
C LEU A 206 4.70 7.88 -23.96
N SER A 207 4.07 6.85 -24.52
CA SER A 207 2.73 6.41 -24.12
C SER A 207 2.75 5.46 -22.93
N LYS A 208 3.85 4.75 -22.70
CA LYS A 208 4.05 3.79 -21.61
C LYS A 208 5.40 4.06 -20.92
N PRO A 209 5.48 5.08 -20.06
CA PRO A 209 6.76 5.47 -19.44
C PRO A 209 7.26 4.39 -18.47
N VAL A 210 8.55 4.43 -18.15
CA VAL A 210 9.13 3.69 -17.02
C VAL A 210 8.38 4.06 -15.73
N GLY A 211 8.10 3.07 -14.91
CA GLY A 211 7.26 3.20 -13.71
C GLY A 211 5.78 2.94 -13.94
N LEU A 212 5.31 2.90 -15.21
CA LEU A 212 3.92 2.56 -15.51
C LEU A 212 3.59 1.18 -14.98
N THR A 213 2.58 1.13 -14.13
CA THR A 213 2.10 -0.10 -13.49
C THR A 213 0.58 -0.13 -13.53
N PHE A 214 0.03 -1.28 -13.86
CA PHE A 214 -1.38 -1.62 -13.68
C PHE A 214 -1.50 -2.66 -12.58
N ILE A 215 -2.37 -2.39 -11.62
CA ILE A 215 -2.64 -3.26 -10.47
C ILE A 215 -4.13 -3.60 -10.52
N ALA A 216 -4.46 -4.86 -10.66
CA ALA A 216 -5.82 -5.35 -10.57
C ALA A 216 -6.05 -6.01 -9.21
N VAL A 217 -7.15 -5.66 -8.56
CA VAL A 217 -7.60 -6.28 -7.31
C VAL A 217 -9.09 -6.52 -7.38
N GLY A 218 -9.53 -7.72 -7.05
CA GLY A 218 -10.95 -8.01 -7.14
C GLY A 218 -11.37 -9.36 -6.59
N THR A 219 -12.67 -9.57 -6.69
CA THR A 219 -13.39 -10.79 -6.35
C THR A 219 -14.14 -11.28 -7.57
N GLY A 220 -14.83 -12.43 -7.47
CA GLY A 220 -15.69 -12.93 -8.56
C GLY A 220 -16.81 -11.96 -8.99
N GLU A 221 -17.18 -11.02 -8.12
CA GLU A 221 -18.21 -10.02 -8.44
C GLU A 221 -17.66 -8.80 -9.18
N LYS A 222 -16.47 -8.32 -8.78
CA LYS A 222 -15.91 -7.08 -9.32
C LYS A 222 -14.39 -7.03 -9.19
N ILE A 223 -13.73 -6.68 -10.28
CA ILE A 223 -12.30 -6.42 -10.37
C ILE A 223 -12.08 -4.93 -10.65
N HIS A 224 -11.23 -4.30 -9.85
CA HIS A 224 -10.78 -2.93 -10.06
C HIS A 224 -9.35 -2.95 -10.58
N VAL A 225 -9.05 -2.07 -11.53
CA VAL A 225 -7.69 -1.90 -12.06
C VAL A 225 -7.25 -0.46 -11.86
N PHE A 226 -6.08 -0.31 -11.25
CA PHE A 226 -5.44 0.97 -10.96
C PHE A 226 -4.27 1.18 -11.89
N ARG A 227 -4.12 2.40 -12.37
CA ARG A 227 -2.99 2.84 -13.20
C ARG A 227 -2.12 3.80 -12.41
N HIS A 228 -0.83 3.48 -12.29
CA HIS A 228 0.16 4.34 -11.65
C HIS A 228 1.38 4.55 -12.54
N VAL A 229 2.14 5.62 -12.28
CA VAL A 229 3.49 5.81 -12.79
C VAL A 229 4.38 6.10 -11.58
N PHE A 230 4.98 5.05 -11.03
CA PHE A 230 5.87 5.19 -9.89
C PHE A 230 7.21 5.76 -10.31
N LYS A 231 7.76 6.65 -9.48
CA LYS A 231 9.09 7.23 -9.66
C LYS A 231 10.15 6.37 -8.97
N GLY A 232 11.38 6.45 -9.45
CA GLY A 232 12.53 5.79 -8.85
C GLY A 232 13.20 4.78 -9.77
N ASP A 233 14.15 4.05 -9.23
CA ASP A 233 14.81 2.94 -9.90
C ASP A 233 13.92 1.69 -10.00
N ARG A 234 14.42 0.67 -10.67
CA ARG A 234 13.71 -0.60 -10.86
C ARG A 234 13.24 -1.24 -9.55
N GLN A 235 14.07 -1.17 -8.51
CA GLN A 235 13.73 -1.77 -7.21
C GLN A 235 12.64 -0.97 -6.50
N GLN A 236 12.75 0.36 -6.54
CA GLN A 236 11.76 1.27 -5.97
C GLN A 236 10.40 1.15 -6.66
N VAL A 237 10.37 1.05 -7.99
CA VAL A 237 9.12 0.83 -8.76
C VAL A 237 8.47 -0.50 -8.38
N ARG A 238 9.25 -1.59 -8.28
CA ARG A 238 8.73 -2.90 -7.88
C ARG A 238 8.19 -2.89 -6.45
N LEU A 239 8.91 -2.26 -5.52
CA LEU A 239 8.49 -2.12 -4.12
C LEU A 239 7.18 -1.32 -4.02
N ALA A 240 7.12 -0.16 -4.67
CA ALA A 240 5.93 0.69 -4.69
C ALA A 240 4.72 -0.03 -5.28
N SER A 241 4.92 -0.78 -6.38
CA SER A 241 3.87 -1.59 -7.01
C SER A 241 3.36 -2.69 -6.07
N SER A 242 4.25 -3.36 -5.35
CA SER A 242 3.90 -4.43 -4.39
C SER A 242 3.14 -3.87 -3.19
N GLN A 243 3.61 -2.76 -2.62
CA GLN A 243 2.95 -2.07 -1.51
C GLN A 243 1.55 -1.57 -1.91
N ALA A 244 1.43 -0.97 -3.11
CA ALA A 244 0.14 -0.50 -3.64
C ALA A 244 -0.86 -1.65 -3.82
N ALA A 245 -0.41 -2.78 -4.36
CA ALA A 245 -1.25 -3.95 -4.57
C ALA A 245 -1.83 -4.49 -3.25
N MET A 246 -1.02 -4.62 -2.22
CA MET A 246 -1.46 -5.05 -0.89
C MET A 246 -2.41 -4.02 -0.25
N PHE A 247 -2.11 -2.72 -0.39
CA PHE A 247 -2.99 -1.67 0.12
C PHE A 247 -4.38 -1.70 -0.52
N TYR A 248 -4.48 -1.89 -1.83
CA TYR A 248 -5.78 -1.99 -2.50
C TYR A 248 -6.55 -3.25 -2.09
N ALA A 249 -5.87 -4.36 -1.84
CA ALA A 249 -6.50 -5.56 -1.30
C ALA A 249 -7.05 -5.31 0.12
N ILE A 250 -6.29 -4.61 0.98
CA ILE A 250 -6.76 -4.18 2.31
C ILE A 250 -8.03 -3.32 2.19
N LYS A 251 -8.02 -2.33 1.28
CA LYS A 251 -9.20 -1.47 1.05
C LYS A 251 -10.39 -2.29 0.57
N ARG A 252 -10.20 -3.22 -0.35
CA ARG A 252 -11.26 -4.10 -0.84
C ARG A 252 -11.86 -4.97 0.28
N LEU A 253 -11.01 -5.49 1.18
CA LEU A 253 -11.46 -6.27 2.33
C LEU A 253 -12.20 -5.44 3.39
N LYS A 254 -11.92 -4.16 3.50
CA LYS A 254 -12.60 -3.27 4.46
C LYS A 254 -13.99 -2.81 4.00
N ASP A 255 -14.47 -3.24 2.83
CA ASP A 255 -15.74 -2.81 2.21
C ASP A 255 -15.87 -1.29 2.04
N PHE A 256 -14.76 -0.59 1.95
CA PHE A 256 -14.83 0.80 1.56
C PHE A 256 -15.38 0.88 0.15
N SER A 257 -16.45 1.67 -0.03
CA SER A 257 -16.89 2.10 -1.35
C SER A 257 -15.71 2.84 -1.97
N LEU A 258 -14.99 2.13 -2.83
CA LEU A 258 -13.72 2.59 -3.35
C LEU A 258 -14.00 3.53 -4.52
N ASP A 259 -14.13 4.80 -4.21
CA ASP A 259 -13.89 5.84 -5.19
C ASP A 259 -12.34 6.02 -5.27
N TYR A 260 -11.70 5.10 -6.01
CA TYR A 260 -10.25 4.98 -6.12
C TYR A 260 -9.60 6.13 -6.90
N ALA A 261 -10.40 6.98 -7.54
CA ALA A 261 -9.92 8.12 -8.32
C ALA A 261 -9.20 9.19 -7.47
N GLU A 262 -9.43 9.17 -6.14
CA GLU A 262 -8.88 10.19 -5.24
C GLU A 262 -7.60 9.79 -4.49
N ILE A 263 -7.16 8.53 -4.55
CA ILE A 263 -5.89 8.14 -3.93
C ILE A 263 -4.77 8.44 -4.92
N ARG A 264 -4.19 9.62 -4.80
CA ARG A 264 -2.99 10.00 -5.56
C ARG A 264 -1.78 9.23 -5.03
N ILE A 265 -1.33 8.24 -5.79
CA ILE A 265 -0.08 7.52 -5.58
C ILE A 265 0.83 7.94 -6.74
N ASN A 266 1.42 9.13 -6.65
CA ASN A 266 2.38 9.64 -7.64
C ASN A 266 3.75 9.78 -7.01
#